data_2a4d2da59041d26c67081167654caff6
#
_entry.id   2a4d2da59041d26c67081167654caff6
#
_cell.length_a   1.000
_cell.length_b   1.000
_cell.length_c   1.000
_cell.angle_alpha   90.00
_cell.angle_beta   90.00
_cell.angle_gamma   90.00
#
_symmetry.space_group_name_H-M   'P 1'
#
loop_
_entity.id
_entity.type
_entity.pdbx_description
1 polymer ?
#
loop_
_entity_poly.entity_id
_entity_poly.type
_entity_poly.pdbx_seq_one_letter_code
_entity_poly.pdbx_strand_id
1 'polypeptide(L)'
;MYIVLRRLKELGAEGSMLSQDLFDIMFADMDKNMREMGVGDLSVGKKVKELAKAFYGRIKAYDNGISGLNNDTLGNSIKRNIFSDLRPDEEQVRAIEIYLMREIKESSKWSFTDIENNNIFFTQVKADDNV
;
A
#
# COMPACT_ATOMS: atom_id res chain seq x y z
N MET A 1 3.86 -2.52 0.16
CA MET A 1 4.19 -1.28 0.91
C MET A 1 3.08 -0.87 1.88
N TYR A 2 1.82 -0.72 1.48
CA TYR A 2 0.72 -0.28 2.35
C TYR A 2 0.63 -1.04 3.70
N ILE A 3 0.67 -2.36 3.67
CA ILE A 3 0.59 -3.22 4.88
C ILE A 3 1.74 -2.91 5.86
N VAL A 4 2.96 -2.78 5.34
CA VAL A 4 4.14 -2.48 6.15
C VAL A 4 4.02 -1.10 6.80
N LEU A 5 3.67 -0.08 6.02
CA LEU A 5 3.51 1.29 6.54
C LEU A 5 2.38 1.39 7.56
N ARG A 6 1.26 0.68 7.32
CA ARG A 6 0.15 0.61 8.26
C ARG A 6 0.61 0.02 9.60
N ARG A 7 1.31 -1.12 9.57
CA ARG A 7 1.80 -1.75 10.79
C ARG A 7 2.81 -0.88 11.54
N LEU A 8 3.74 -0.24 10.82
CA LEU A 8 4.73 0.65 11.42
C LEU A 8 4.10 1.82 12.16
N LYS A 9 3.02 2.38 11.65
CA LYS A 9 2.28 3.46 12.34
C LYS A 9 1.70 3.01 13.68
N GLU A 10 1.32 1.75 13.82
CA GLU A 10 0.81 1.18 15.06
C GLU A 10 1.92 0.92 16.11
N LEU A 11 3.19 0.91 15.70
CA LEU A 11 4.34 0.59 16.54
C LEU A 11 5.01 1.81 17.19
N GLY A 12 4.32 2.95 17.25
CA GLY A 12 4.77 4.13 17.97
C GLY A 12 5.76 4.99 17.20
N ALA A 13 6.58 5.76 17.93
CA ALA A 13 7.49 6.76 17.34
C ALA A 13 8.56 6.14 16.45
N GLU A 14 9.19 5.05 16.87
CA GLU A 14 10.20 4.33 16.07
C GLU A 14 9.62 3.78 14.78
N GLY A 15 8.41 3.22 14.86
CA GLY A 15 7.66 2.76 13.69
C GLY A 15 7.35 3.90 12.72
N SER A 16 6.94 5.05 13.22
CA SER A 16 6.67 6.23 12.40
C SER A 16 7.92 6.75 11.70
N MET A 17 9.06 6.76 12.37
CA MET A 17 10.33 7.15 11.76
C MET A 17 10.74 6.20 10.64
N LEU A 18 10.71 4.89 10.88
CA LEU A 18 11.02 3.90 9.85
C LEU A 18 10.02 3.94 8.69
N SER A 19 8.75 4.22 8.95
CA SER A 19 7.74 4.42 7.92
C SER A 19 8.08 5.58 6.99
N GLN A 20 8.56 6.70 7.56
CA GLN A 20 9.01 7.86 6.78
C GLN A 20 10.24 7.53 5.93
N ASP A 21 11.22 6.85 6.52
CA ASP A 21 12.43 6.44 5.81
C ASP A 21 12.11 5.51 4.61
N LEU A 22 11.24 4.53 4.82
CA LEU A 22 10.79 3.64 3.74
C LEU A 22 10.04 4.39 2.63
N PHE A 23 9.21 5.35 3.00
CA PHE A 23 8.52 6.20 2.05
C PHE A 23 9.51 7.02 1.23
N ASP A 24 10.47 7.66 1.87
CA ASP A 24 11.48 8.48 1.22
C ASP A 24 12.35 7.67 0.25
N ILE A 25 12.79 6.47 0.67
CA ILE A 25 13.55 5.54 -0.17
C ILE A 25 12.73 5.11 -1.38
N MET A 26 11.46 4.78 -1.21
CA MET A 26 10.58 4.37 -2.30
C MET A 26 10.45 5.47 -3.36
N PHE A 27 10.25 6.73 -2.95
CA PHE A 27 10.11 7.84 -3.88
C PHE A 27 11.44 8.28 -4.48
N ALA A 28 12.54 8.16 -3.75
CA ALA A 28 13.89 8.37 -4.32
C ALA A 28 14.20 7.34 -5.42
N ASP A 29 13.81 6.09 -5.22
CA ASP A 29 13.96 5.03 -6.23
C ASP A 29 13.10 5.29 -7.47
N MET A 30 11.87 5.74 -7.29
CA MET A 30 11.00 6.15 -8.41
C MET A 30 11.58 7.32 -9.19
N ASP A 31 12.14 8.33 -8.53
CA ASP A 31 12.84 9.46 -9.17
C ASP A 31 13.99 8.96 -10.04
N LYS A 32 14.85 8.13 -9.48
CA LYS A 32 15.98 7.52 -10.18
C LYS A 32 15.52 6.74 -11.42
N ASN A 33 14.52 5.89 -11.26
CA ASN A 33 13.99 5.07 -12.36
C ASN A 33 13.41 5.92 -13.49
N MET A 34 12.70 7.01 -13.18
CA MET A 34 12.19 7.93 -14.20
C MET A 34 13.31 8.62 -14.97
N ARG A 35 14.39 9.03 -14.31
CA ARG A 35 15.58 9.63 -14.95
C ARG A 35 16.28 8.63 -15.86
N GLU A 36 16.43 7.39 -15.42
CA GLU A 36 17.01 6.31 -16.22
C GLU A 36 16.16 5.98 -17.47
N MET A 37 14.84 6.15 -17.39
CA MET A 37 13.93 6.02 -18.54
C MET A 37 13.92 7.23 -19.48
N GLY A 38 14.71 8.26 -19.20
CA GLY A 38 14.86 9.44 -20.06
C GLY A 38 13.89 10.58 -19.76
N VAL A 39 13.19 10.56 -18.61
CA VAL A 39 12.35 11.69 -18.19
C VAL A 39 13.24 12.88 -17.81
N GLY A 40 12.97 14.07 -18.36
CA GLY A 40 13.75 15.27 -18.10
C GLY A 40 13.64 15.78 -16.67
N ASP A 41 14.70 16.42 -16.16
CA ASP A 41 14.82 16.90 -14.79
C ASP A 41 13.63 17.76 -14.31
N LEU A 42 13.12 18.64 -15.16
CA LEU A 42 11.98 19.50 -14.82
C LEU A 42 10.66 18.72 -14.65
N SER A 43 10.54 17.58 -15.37
CA SER A 43 9.33 16.75 -15.34
C SER A 43 9.36 15.72 -14.22
N VAL A 44 10.53 15.22 -13.82
CA VAL A 44 10.68 14.19 -12.79
C VAL A 44 10.12 14.67 -11.45
N GLY A 45 10.53 15.84 -10.98
CA GLY A 45 10.09 16.39 -9.72
C GLY A 45 8.56 16.52 -9.63
N LYS A 46 7.93 16.99 -10.70
CA LYS A 46 6.47 17.09 -10.78
C LYS A 46 5.79 15.72 -10.74
N LYS A 47 6.29 14.76 -11.51
CA LYS A 47 5.74 13.41 -11.57
C LYS A 47 5.87 12.66 -10.24
N VAL A 48 7.02 12.76 -9.58
CA VAL A 48 7.25 12.16 -8.25
C VAL A 48 6.28 12.76 -7.22
N LYS A 49 6.07 14.07 -7.24
CA LYS A 49 5.11 14.74 -6.37
C LYS A 49 3.67 14.27 -6.60
N GLU A 50 3.27 14.10 -7.85
CA GLU A 50 1.96 13.57 -8.23
C GLU A 50 1.79 12.12 -7.77
N LEU A 51 2.81 11.28 -7.91
CA LEU A 51 2.80 9.90 -7.43
C LEU A 51 2.70 9.83 -5.90
N ALA A 52 3.44 10.68 -5.18
CA ALA A 52 3.37 10.76 -3.73
C ALA A 52 1.96 11.13 -3.27
N LYS A 53 1.36 12.14 -3.90
CA LYS A 53 -0.02 12.56 -3.61
C LYS A 53 -1.02 11.43 -3.87
N ALA A 54 -0.89 10.72 -4.99
CA ALA A 54 -1.74 9.59 -5.32
C ALA A 54 -1.57 8.43 -4.32
N PHE A 55 -0.35 8.15 -3.90
CA PHE A 55 -0.05 7.11 -2.91
C PHE A 55 -0.68 7.42 -1.54
N TYR A 56 -0.55 8.65 -1.05
CA TYR A 56 -1.23 9.08 0.17
C TYR A 56 -2.75 8.97 0.06
N GLY A 57 -3.30 9.34 -1.07
CA GLY A 57 -4.73 9.20 -1.35
C GLY A 57 -5.20 7.74 -1.27
N ARG A 58 -4.40 6.80 -1.78
CA ARG A 58 -4.67 5.35 -1.69
C ARG A 58 -4.60 4.83 -0.26
N ILE A 59 -3.59 5.23 0.50
CA ILE A 59 -3.47 4.88 1.93
C ILE A 59 -4.74 5.30 2.67
N LYS A 60 -5.15 6.55 2.50
CA LYS A 60 -6.34 7.10 3.15
C LYS A 60 -7.62 6.37 2.73
N ALA A 61 -7.76 6.06 1.44
CA ALA A 61 -8.92 5.34 0.91
C ALA A 61 -9.01 3.92 1.49
N TYR A 62 -7.91 3.20 1.57
CA TYR A 62 -7.87 1.86 2.16
C TYR A 62 -8.15 1.89 3.67
N ASP A 63 -7.56 2.84 4.40
CA ASP A 63 -7.81 3.01 5.83
C ASP A 63 -9.29 3.33 6.09
N ASN A 64 -9.90 4.20 5.31
CA ASN A 64 -11.32 4.52 5.41
C ASN A 64 -12.20 3.31 5.08
N GLY A 65 -11.86 2.54 4.06
CA GLY A 65 -12.59 1.34 3.66
C GLY A 65 -12.53 0.24 4.74
N ILE A 66 -11.39 0.08 5.40
CA ILE A 66 -11.20 -0.89 6.48
C ILE A 66 -11.97 -0.48 7.74
N SER A 67 -11.96 0.79 8.10
CA SER A 67 -12.64 1.33 9.28
C SER A 67 -14.13 1.62 9.07
N GLY A 68 -14.63 1.56 7.85
CA GLY A 68 -16.01 1.90 7.49
C GLY A 68 -16.34 3.39 7.57
N LEU A 69 -15.33 4.25 7.58
CA LEU A 69 -15.52 5.70 7.59
C LEU A 69 -15.96 6.21 6.20
N ASN A 70 -16.79 7.27 6.23
CA ASN A 70 -17.26 7.97 5.01
C ASN A 70 -18.10 7.11 4.05
N ASN A 71 -18.73 6.06 4.53
CA ASN A 71 -19.57 5.16 3.73
C ASN A 71 -18.85 4.55 2.51
N ASP A 72 -17.54 4.64 2.45
CA ASP A 72 -16.75 3.98 1.42
C ASP A 72 -16.38 2.57 1.89
N THR A 73 -16.33 1.63 0.95
CA THR A 73 -15.95 0.26 1.24
C THR A 73 -14.54 -0.03 0.74
N LEU A 74 -13.88 -0.99 1.37
CA LEU A 74 -12.58 -1.46 0.91
C LEU A 74 -12.68 -1.98 -0.54
N GLY A 75 -13.74 -2.69 -0.89
CA GLY A 75 -14.00 -3.16 -2.25
C GLY A 75 -14.06 -2.02 -3.27
N ASN A 76 -14.73 -0.91 -2.94
CA ASN A 76 -14.78 0.27 -3.81
C ASN A 76 -13.41 0.91 -4.01
N SER A 77 -12.63 1.01 -2.93
CA SER A 77 -11.24 1.51 -3.00
C SER A 77 -10.35 0.61 -3.87
N ILE A 78 -10.49 -0.70 -3.76
CA ILE A 78 -9.79 -1.68 -4.60
C ILE A 78 -10.17 -1.51 -6.07
N LYS A 79 -11.47 -1.39 -6.38
CA LYS A 79 -11.94 -1.15 -7.75
C LYS A 79 -11.27 0.08 -8.37
N ARG A 80 -11.27 1.20 -7.65
CA ARG A 80 -10.69 2.45 -8.15
C ARG A 80 -9.17 2.39 -8.31
N ASN A 81 -8.46 1.82 -7.36
CA ASN A 81 -7.01 1.95 -7.25
C ASN A 81 -6.23 0.80 -7.89
N ILE A 82 -6.79 -0.39 -7.97
CA ILE A 82 -6.13 -1.55 -8.56
C ILE A 82 -6.64 -1.80 -9.98
N PHE A 83 -7.94 -1.78 -10.17
CA PHE A 83 -8.54 -2.10 -11.47
C PHE A 83 -8.70 -0.87 -12.39
N SER A 84 -8.77 0.34 -11.82
CA SER A 84 -8.91 1.59 -12.57
C SER A 84 -10.04 1.50 -13.63
N ASP A 85 -9.69 1.53 -14.91
CA ASP A 85 -10.63 1.46 -16.03
C ASP A 85 -11.08 0.03 -16.39
N LEU A 86 -10.44 -0.97 -15.79
CA LEU A 86 -10.86 -2.36 -15.94
C LEU A 86 -12.17 -2.58 -15.21
N ARG A 87 -13.00 -3.46 -15.75
CA ARG A 87 -14.27 -3.84 -15.12
C ARG A 87 -14.12 -5.20 -14.45
N PRO A 88 -13.66 -5.24 -13.18
CA PRO A 88 -13.54 -6.49 -12.45
C PRO A 88 -14.94 -7.04 -12.14
N ASP A 89 -15.07 -8.36 -12.08
CA ASP A 89 -16.22 -8.96 -11.45
C ASP A 89 -16.13 -8.86 -9.92
N GLU A 90 -17.23 -9.12 -9.24
CA GLU A 90 -17.29 -9.03 -7.77
C GLU A 90 -16.41 -10.08 -7.09
N GLU A 91 -16.16 -11.23 -7.69
CA GLU A 91 -15.29 -12.27 -7.16
C GLU A 91 -13.83 -11.84 -7.15
N GLN A 92 -13.37 -11.20 -8.23
CA GLN A 92 -12.02 -10.65 -8.33
C GLN A 92 -11.76 -9.59 -7.26
N VAL A 93 -12.70 -8.69 -7.06
CA VAL A 93 -12.60 -7.64 -6.01
C VAL A 93 -12.57 -8.27 -4.63
N ARG A 94 -13.47 -9.23 -4.38
CA ARG A 94 -13.57 -9.92 -3.10
C ARG A 94 -12.32 -10.73 -2.76
N ALA A 95 -11.70 -11.38 -3.75
CA ALA A 95 -10.46 -12.11 -3.57
C ALA A 95 -9.33 -11.21 -3.05
N ILE A 96 -9.17 -10.02 -3.64
CA ILE A 96 -8.18 -9.03 -3.19
C ILE A 96 -8.55 -8.49 -1.80
N GLU A 97 -9.80 -8.23 -1.54
CA GLU A 97 -10.28 -7.76 -0.24
C GLU A 97 -9.97 -8.78 0.87
N ILE A 98 -10.29 -10.04 0.64
CA ILE A 98 -10.00 -11.15 1.57
C ILE A 98 -8.49 -11.26 1.82
N TYR A 99 -7.69 -11.25 0.76
CA TYR A 99 -6.24 -11.30 0.86
C TYR A 99 -5.69 -10.12 1.69
N LEU A 100 -6.11 -8.90 1.37
CA LEU A 100 -5.66 -7.69 2.08
C LEU A 100 -6.02 -7.74 3.58
N MET A 101 -7.25 -8.13 3.92
CA MET A 101 -7.68 -8.25 5.30
C MET A 101 -6.91 -9.34 6.06
N ARG A 102 -6.60 -10.45 5.41
CA ARG A 102 -5.74 -11.49 5.98
C ARG A 102 -4.33 -10.96 6.28
N GLU A 103 -3.73 -10.26 5.32
CA GLU A 103 -2.39 -9.69 5.50
C GLU A 103 -2.34 -8.63 6.61
N ILE A 104 -3.39 -7.82 6.75
CA ILE A 104 -3.52 -6.86 7.86
C ILE A 104 -3.54 -7.61 9.20
N LYS A 105 -4.31 -8.68 9.30
CA LYS A 105 -4.39 -9.52 10.50
C LYS A 105 -3.06 -10.19 10.83
N GLU A 106 -2.41 -10.80 9.84
CA GLU A 106 -1.12 -11.46 10.03
C GLU A 106 -0.02 -10.46 10.38
N SER A 107 0.01 -9.29 9.73
CA SER A 107 0.99 -8.24 10.01
C SER A 107 0.87 -7.65 11.42
N SER A 108 -0.28 -7.79 12.07
CA SER A 108 -0.45 -7.35 13.47
C SER A 108 0.47 -8.08 14.46
N LYS A 109 1.02 -9.22 14.06
CA LYS A 109 1.98 -10.01 14.84
C LYS A 109 3.42 -9.53 14.69
N TRP A 110 3.72 -8.72 13.68
CA TRP A 110 5.08 -8.24 13.43
C TRP A 110 5.48 -7.22 14.49
N SER A 111 6.64 -7.43 15.13
CA SER A 111 7.29 -6.43 15.97
C SER A 111 8.06 -5.42 15.12
N PHE A 112 8.48 -4.30 15.75
CA PHE A 112 9.39 -3.36 15.10
C PHE A 112 10.69 -4.06 14.68
N THR A 113 11.26 -4.88 15.56
CA THR A 113 12.48 -5.65 15.29
C THR A 113 12.32 -6.62 14.14
N ASP A 114 11.16 -7.27 14.00
CA ASP A 114 10.88 -8.15 12.86
C ASP A 114 10.95 -7.38 11.54
N ILE A 115 10.37 -6.18 11.50
CA ILE A 115 10.35 -5.35 10.29
C ILE A 115 11.77 -4.82 10.00
N GLU A 116 12.46 -4.30 11.00
CA GLU A 116 13.82 -3.76 10.89
C GLU A 116 14.79 -4.79 10.34
N ASN A 117 14.68 -6.03 10.80
CA ASN A 117 15.55 -7.14 10.40
C ASN A 117 15.05 -7.90 9.16
N ASN A 118 14.03 -7.39 8.48
CA ASN A 118 13.40 -8.05 7.34
C ASN A 118 12.94 -9.49 7.65
N ASN A 119 12.47 -9.72 8.87
CA ASN A 119 11.92 -10.99 9.32
C ASN A 119 10.39 -10.97 9.26
N ILE A 120 9.86 -10.58 8.12
CA ILE A 120 8.43 -10.51 7.83
C ILE A 120 8.11 -11.30 6.56
N PHE A 121 6.95 -11.95 6.55
CA PHE A 121 6.51 -12.75 5.41
C PHE A 121 5.04 -12.47 5.11
N PHE A 122 4.73 -12.33 3.84
CA PHE A 122 3.35 -12.30 3.36
C PHE A 122 2.85 -13.73 3.14
N THR A 123 1.58 -13.95 3.40
CA THR A 123 0.97 -15.25 3.16
C THR A 123 0.84 -15.53 1.67
N GLN A 124 0.82 -16.80 1.30
CA GLN A 124 0.56 -17.15 -0.09
C GLN A 124 -0.91 -16.92 -0.44
N VAL A 125 -1.14 -16.50 -1.67
CA VAL A 125 -2.49 -16.46 -2.24
C VAL A 125 -3.02 -17.89 -2.32
N LYS A 126 -4.20 -18.12 -1.75
CA LYS A 126 -4.84 -19.44 -1.74
C LYS A 126 -5.88 -19.50 -2.85
N ALA A 127 -6.07 -20.71 -3.37
CA ALA A 127 -7.13 -20.96 -4.35
C ALA A 127 -8.52 -20.57 -3.81
N ASP A 128 -8.72 -20.72 -2.50
CA ASP A 128 -9.97 -20.37 -1.81
C ASP A 128 -10.22 -18.85 -1.70
N ASP A 129 -9.21 -18.03 -1.98
CA ASP A 129 -9.36 -16.58 -2.03
C ASP A 129 -10.23 -16.12 -3.23
N ASN A 130 -10.50 -17.03 -4.16
CA ASN A 130 -11.37 -16.79 -5.33
C ASN A 130 -12.86 -17.12 -5.09
N VAL A 131 -13.20 -17.42 -3.88
CA VAL A 131 -14.59 -17.79 -3.53
C VAL A 131 -15.30 -16.66 -2.81
#